data_33b62f25ade432eac6772a3f67c17c36
#
_entry.id   33b62f25ade432eac6772a3f67c17c36
#
_cell.length_a   1.000
_cell.length_b   1.000
_cell.length_c   1.000
_cell.angle_alpha   90.00
_cell.angle_beta   90.00
_cell.angle_gamma   90.00
#
_symmetry.space_group_name_H-M   'P 1'
#
loop_
_entity.id
_entity.type
_entity.pdbx_description
1 polymer ?
#
loop_
_entity_poly.entity_id
_entity_poly.type
_entity_poly.pdbx_seq_one_letter_code
_entity_poly.pdbx_strand_id
1 'polypeptide(L)'
;MFLGSYLVFTLIYNLYLEFFRSPVYYPDYFTHLVAKQSEALISSFDYNAQILPHQSELSMKLIVNDVYLARIVEGCNAISIIILFASFVLSFFGKLKLTLLYLLAGAVIIYAMNIIRIAILAIGIYEYPGYTDFLHSIIFPLIIYGTVFILWLIWVRIYSQKHSV
;
A
#
# COMPACT_ATOMS: atom_id res chain seq x y z
N MET A 1 -23.21 -7.07 0.30
CA MET A 1 -22.11 -7.42 -0.63
C MET A 1 -20.74 -7.00 -0.10
N PHE A 2 -20.56 -5.78 0.45
CA PHE A 2 -19.25 -5.28 0.93
C PHE A 2 -18.53 -6.22 1.92
N LEU A 3 -19.16 -6.57 3.05
CA LEU A 3 -18.56 -7.45 4.06
C LEU A 3 -18.19 -8.83 3.51
N GLY A 4 -19.04 -9.40 2.65
CA GLY A 4 -18.76 -10.72 2.06
C GLY A 4 -17.55 -10.70 1.13
N SER A 5 -17.45 -9.73 0.22
CA SER A 5 -16.30 -9.60 -0.68
C SER A 5 -15.01 -9.28 0.11
N TYR A 6 -15.09 -8.42 1.11
CA TYR A 6 -13.95 -8.07 1.97
C TYR A 6 -13.41 -9.31 2.72
N LEU A 7 -14.29 -10.10 3.34
CA LEU A 7 -13.90 -11.32 4.06
C LEU A 7 -13.27 -12.35 3.12
N VAL A 8 -13.86 -12.56 1.93
CA VAL A 8 -13.33 -13.51 0.95
C VAL A 8 -11.94 -13.10 0.47
N PHE A 9 -11.74 -11.84 0.08
CA PHE A 9 -10.44 -11.36 -0.38
C PHE A 9 -9.39 -11.37 0.73
N THR A 10 -9.77 -11.00 1.95
CA THR A 10 -8.87 -11.05 3.10
C THR A 10 -8.47 -12.49 3.44
N LEU A 11 -9.40 -13.45 3.36
CA LEU A 11 -9.09 -14.85 3.55
C LEU A 11 -8.12 -15.37 2.49
N ILE A 12 -8.36 -15.05 1.21
CA ILE A 12 -7.46 -15.42 0.10
C ILE A 12 -6.06 -14.83 0.33
N TYR A 13 -5.98 -13.58 0.75
CA TYR A 13 -4.69 -12.92 1.02
C TYR A 13 -3.96 -13.54 2.21
N ASN A 14 -4.66 -13.89 3.29
CA ASN A 14 -4.06 -14.60 4.43
C ASN A 14 -3.53 -15.99 4.04
N LEU A 15 -4.28 -16.74 3.23
CA LEU A 15 -3.81 -18.01 2.67
C LEU A 15 -2.58 -17.81 1.79
N TYR A 16 -2.56 -16.76 0.95
CA TYR A 16 -1.37 -16.40 0.18
C TYR A 16 -0.15 -16.19 1.09
N LEU A 17 -0.27 -15.40 2.16
CA LEU A 17 0.82 -15.15 3.10
C LEU A 17 1.31 -16.42 3.81
N GLU A 18 0.42 -17.38 4.08
CA GLU A 18 0.80 -18.66 4.69
C GLU A 18 1.55 -19.58 3.73
N PHE A 19 1.06 -19.70 2.48
CA PHE A 19 1.58 -20.68 1.52
C PHE A 19 2.74 -20.18 0.66
N PHE A 20 2.87 -18.86 0.45
CA PHE A 20 3.84 -18.27 -0.49
C PHE A 20 4.99 -17.51 0.19
N ARG A 21 5.31 -17.85 1.43
CA ARG A 21 6.55 -17.38 2.07
C ARG A 21 7.76 -17.94 1.32
N SER A 22 8.66 -17.07 0.90
CA SER A 22 9.82 -17.45 0.11
C SER A 22 11.09 -16.89 0.71
N PRO A 23 12.18 -17.69 0.81
CA PRO A 23 13.48 -17.16 1.19
C PRO A 23 14.09 -16.24 0.14
N VAL A 24 13.65 -16.35 -1.13
CA VAL A 24 14.13 -15.48 -2.24
C VAL A 24 13.45 -14.12 -2.20
N TYR A 25 12.13 -14.09 -1.91
CA TYR A 25 11.33 -12.87 -1.82
C TYR A 25 10.85 -12.69 -0.38
N TYR A 26 11.79 -12.42 0.51
CA TYR A 26 11.50 -12.26 1.93
C TYR A 26 10.86 -10.89 2.24
N PRO A 27 9.85 -10.80 3.14
CA PRO A 27 9.11 -11.89 3.79
C PRO A 27 8.10 -12.57 2.85
N ASP A 28 7.60 -11.86 1.84
CA ASP A 28 6.74 -12.30 0.76
C ASP A 28 7.00 -11.45 -0.50
N TYR A 29 6.52 -11.91 -1.66
CA TYR A 29 6.79 -11.25 -2.95
C TYR A 29 6.34 -9.79 -3.01
N PHE A 30 5.13 -9.48 -2.54
CA PHE A 30 4.60 -8.11 -2.63
C PHE A 30 5.31 -7.16 -1.68
N THR A 31 5.59 -7.58 -0.46
CA THR A 31 6.35 -6.78 0.51
C THR A 31 7.78 -6.55 0.04
N HIS A 32 8.43 -7.58 -0.52
CA HIS A 32 9.75 -7.45 -1.12
C HIS A 32 9.76 -6.46 -2.29
N LEU A 33 8.79 -6.58 -3.21
CA LEU A 33 8.67 -5.70 -4.36
C LEU A 33 8.48 -4.23 -3.97
N VAL A 34 7.55 -3.96 -3.03
CA VAL A 34 7.32 -2.62 -2.49
C VAL A 34 8.57 -2.07 -1.81
N ALA A 35 9.27 -2.89 -1.02
CA ALA A 35 10.50 -2.48 -0.35
C ALA A 35 11.58 -2.06 -1.37
N LYS A 36 11.79 -2.87 -2.41
CA LYS A 36 12.77 -2.57 -3.47
C LYS A 36 12.41 -1.34 -4.31
N GLN A 37 11.14 -1.15 -4.61
CA GLN A 37 10.69 0.04 -5.33
C GLN A 37 10.78 1.31 -4.46
N SER A 38 10.53 1.19 -3.16
CA SER A 38 10.73 2.30 -2.21
C SER A 38 12.21 2.66 -2.08
N GLU A 39 13.11 1.67 -2.01
CA GLU A 39 14.57 1.87 -2.04
C GLU A 39 14.99 2.65 -3.28
N ALA A 40 14.54 2.23 -4.48
CA ALA A 40 14.85 2.88 -5.73
C ALA A 40 14.32 4.33 -5.78
N LEU A 41 13.09 4.55 -5.28
CA LEU A 41 12.50 5.89 -5.23
C LEU A 41 13.26 6.81 -4.27
N ILE A 42 13.62 6.35 -3.06
CA ILE A 42 14.39 7.14 -2.10
C ILE A 42 15.78 7.47 -2.66
N SER A 43 16.42 6.49 -3.30
CA SER A 43 17.73 6.68 -3.93
C SER A 43 17.69 7.68 -5.09
N SER A 44 16.56 7.87 -5.76
CA SER A 44 16.41 8.89 -6.81
C SER A 44 16.42 10.33 -6.29
N PHE A 45 16.31 10.52 -4.98
CA PHE A 45 16.45 11.82 -4.28
C PHE A 45 17.83 12.03 -3.63
N ASP A 46 18.87 11.37 -4.14
CA ASP A 46 20.25 11.45 -3.66
C ASP A 46 20.50 10.92 -2.24
N TYR A 47 19.60 10.07 -1.71
CA TYR A 47 19.83 9.33 -0.47
C TYR A 47 20.38 7.94 -0.76
N ASN A 48 21.35 7.48 0.02
CA ASN A 48 21.83 6.09 -0.06
C ASN A 48 20.87 5.18 0.71
N ALA A 49 19.82 4.70 0.01
CA ALA A 49 18.84 3.80 0.60
C ALA A 49 19.24 2.34 0.38
N GLN A 50 19.00 1.49 1.39
CA GLN A 50 19.26 0.05 1.34
C GLN A 50 18.14 -0.70 2.03
N ILE A 51 17.71 -1.81 1.41
CA ILE A 51 16.73 -2.74 1.96
C ILE A 51 17.40 -4.08 2.24
N LEU A 52 17.36 -4.51 3.50
CA LEU A 52 17.93 -5.78 3.95
C LEU A 52 16.88 -6.63 4.69
N PRO A 53 16.91 -7.96 4.56
CA PRO A 53 16.07 -8.83 5.38
C PRO A 53 16.35 -8.64 6.89
N HIS A 54 15.28 -8.61 7.69
CA HIS A 54 15.43 -8.59 9.14
C HIS A 54 15.73 -10.01 9.65
N GLN A 55 16.72 -10.16 10.55
CA GLN A 55 17.22 -11.49 10.98
C GLN A 55 16.26 -12.24 11.91
N SER A 56 15.43 -11.51 12.68
CA SER A 56 14.58 -12.09 13.73
C SER A 56 13.08 -11.87 13.49
N GLU A 57 12.69 -11.12 12.45
CA GLU A 57 11.28 -10.78 12.18
C GLU A 57 10.98 -10.91 10.68
N LEU A 58 9.73 -11.23 10.34
CA LEU A 58 9.22 -11.26 8.96
C LEU A 58 9.04 -9.82 8.42
N SER A 59 10.17 -9.15 8.17
CA SER A 59 10.19 -7.75 7.72
C SER A 59 11.47 -7.42 6.97
N MET A 60 11.45 -6.31 6.22
CA MET A 60 12.64 -5.74 5.58
C MET A 60 13.09 -4.51 6.36
N LYS A 61 14.38 -4.40 6.65
CA LYS A 61 14.99 -3.18 7.24
C LYS A 61 15.15 -2.13 6.16
N LEU A 62 14.68 -0.92 6.42
CA LEU A 62 14.94 0.26 5.59
C LEU A 62 16.05 1.09 6.27
N ILE A 63 17.17 1.21 5.57
CA ILE A 63 18.36 1.94 5.99
C ILE A 63 18.55 3.09 5.00
N VAL A 64 18.77 4.29 5.49
CA VAL A 64 19.06 5.48 4.68
C VAL A 64 20.31 6.15 5.22
N ASN A 65 21.32 6.35 4.37
CA ASN A 65 22.64 6.89 4.74
C ASN A 65 23.22 6.21 5.99
N ASP A 66 23.22 4.88 5.98
CA ASP A 66 23.69 4.01 7.06
C ASP A 66 22.90 4.09 8.39
N VAL A 67 21.78 4.83 8.42
CA VAL A 67 20.89 4.90 9.59
C VAL A 67 19.70 3.95 9.39
N TYR A 68 19.46 3.05 10.34
CA TYR A 68 18.27 2.22 10.35
C TYR A 68 17.05 3.08 10.77
N LEU A 69 16.12 3.30 9.84
CA LEU A 69 14.98 4.19 10.06
C LEU A 69 13.69 3.45 10.39
N ALA A 70 13.39 2.41 9.66
CA ALA A 70 12.11 1.73 9.75
C ALA A 70 12.17 0.28 9.27
N ARG A 71 11.11 -0.46 9.52
CA ARG A 71 10.87 -1.78 8.96
C ARG A 71 9.65 -1.79 8.06
N ILE A 72 9.77 -2.46 6.92
CA ILE A 72 8.67 -2.68 6.00
C ILE A 72 8.13 -4.09 6.26
N VAL A 73 6.89 -4.17 6.71
CA VAL A 73 6.18 -5.41 7.06
C VAL A 73 5.09 -5.72 6.03
N GLU A 74 4.49 -6.90 6.10
CA GLU A 74 3.38 -7.33 5.23
C GLU A 74 2.22 -6.31 5.19
N GLY A 75 1.94 -5.60 6.29
CA GLY A 75 0.95 -4.50 6.32
C GLY A 75 1.32 -3.24 5.52
N CYS A 76 2.57 -3.11 5.06
CA CYS A 76 3.06 -1.96 4.29
C CYS A 76 2.99 -2.16 2.77
N ASN A 77 2.53 -3.31 2.26
CA ASN A 77 2.53 -3.62 0.82
C ASN A 77 1.28 -3.13 0.06
N ALA A 78 0.38 -2.41 0.71
CA ALA A 78 -0.88 -1.86 0.19
C ALA A 78 -1.96 -2.90 -0.19
N ILE A 79 -1.70 -4.21 -0.17
CA ILE A 79 -2.67 -5.23 -0.61
C ILE A 79 -3.95 -5.18 0.22
N SER A 80 -3.86 -5.08 1.55
CA SER A 80 -5.03 -4.95 2.42
C SER A 80 -5.89 -3.73 2.09
N ILE A 81 -5.27 -2.62 1.71
CA ILE A 81 -5.94 -1.38 1.31
C ILE A 81 -6.59 -1.54 -0.07
N ILE A 82 -5.92 -2.22 -1.01
CA ILE A 82 -6.50 -2.54 -2.32
C ILE A 82 -7.70 -3.49 -2.17
N ILE A 83 -7.64 -4.46 -1.26
CA ILE A 83 -8.77 -5.34 -0.92
C ILE A 83 -9.96 -4.52 -0.40
N LEU A 84 -9.73 -3.59 0.52
CA LEU A 84 -10.76 -2.71 1.06
C LEU A 84 -11.39 -1.86 -0.05
N PHE A 85 -10.57 -1.24 -0.90
CA PHE A 85 -11.00 -0.47 -2.06
C PHE A 85 -11.83 -1.30 -3.03
N ALA A 86 -11.33 -2.47 -3.42
CA ALA A 86 -12.01 -3.37 -4.35
C ALA A 86 -13.36 -3.83 -3.82
N SER A 87 -13.43 -4.19 -2.54
CA SER A 87 -14.67 -4.61 -1.88
C SER A 87 -15.74 -3.51 -1.90
N PHE A 88 -15.33 -2.24 -1.71
CA PHE A 88 -16.24 -1.11 -1.80
C PHE A 88 -16.72 -0.89 -3.24
N VAL A 89 -15.82 -0.86 -4.23
CA VAL A 89 -16.19 -0.67 -5.63
C VAL A 89 -17.15 -1.76 -6.12
N LEU A 90 -16.90 -3.03 -5.73
CA LEU A 90 -17.77 -4.15 -6.06
C LEU A 90 -19.14 -4.07 -5.40
N SER A 91 -19.27 -3.38 -4.27
CA SER A 91 -20.58 -3.19 -3.62
C SER A 91 -21.51 -2.26 -4.40
N PHE A 92 -20.94 -1.38 -5.21
CA PHE A 92 -21.63 -0.49 -6.14
C PHE A 92 -21.31 -0.93 -7.59
N PHE A 93 -21.60 -2.20 -7.89
CA PHE A 93 -21.28 -2.82 -9.17
C PHE A 93 -22.11 -2.18 -10.30
N GLY A 94 -21.41 -1.65 -11.31
CA GLY A 94 -22.00 -1.08 -12.51
C GLY A 94 -21.77 -1.94 -13.74
N LYS A 95 -21.52 -1.33 -14.91
CA LYS A 95 -21.14 -2.05 -16.13
C LYS A 95 -19.77 -2.72 -15.90
N LEU A 96 -19.69 -4.05 -16.13
CA LEU A 96 -18.52 -4.87 -15.87
C LEU A 96 -17.21 -4.26 -16.37
N LYS A 97 -17.17 -3.82 -17.63
CA LYS A 97 -15.97 -3.23 -18.24
C LYS A 97 -15.47 -1.98 -17.49
N LEU A 98 -16.40 -1.09 -17.09
CA LEU A 98 -16.04 0.11 -16.36
C LEU A 98 -15.56 -0.20 -14.94
N THR A 99 -16.25 -1.12 -14.24
CA THR A 99 -15.88 -1.54 -12.90
C THR A 99 -14.49 -2.17 -12.88
N LEU A 100 -14.19 -3.07 -13.82
CA LEU A 100 -12.86 -3.68 -13.94
C LEU A 100 -11.78 -2.66 -14.25
N LEU A 101 -12.02 -1.75 -15.19
CA LEU A 101 -11.06 -0.69 -15.53
C LEU A 101 -10.78 0.21 -14.31
N TYR A 102 -11.84 0.56 -13.57
CA TYR A 102 -11.71 1.37 -12.37
C TYR A 102 -10.97 0.66 -11.23
N LEU A 103 -11.22 -0.64 -11.04
CA LEU A 103 -10.50 -1.47 -10.08
C LEU A 103 -9.01 -1.52 -10.39
N LEU A 104 -8.65 -1.76 -11.66
CA LEU A 104 -7.25 -1.81 -12.08
C LEU A 104 -6.56 -0.46 -11.91
N ALA A 105 -7.17 0.63 -12.38
CA ALA A 105 -6.62 1.97 -12.26
C ALA A 105 -6.46 2.38 -10.78
N GLY A 106 -7.48 2.13 -9.95
CA GLY A 106 -7.44 2.43 -8.53
C GLY A 106 -6.39 1.61 -7.77
N ALA A 107 -6.24 0.32 -8.08
CA ALA A 107 -5.19 -0.52 -7.50
C ALA A 107 -3.78 0.01 -7.82
N VAL A 108 -3.53 0.42 -9.08
CA VAL A 108 -2.26 1.02 -9.49
C VAL A 108 -2.00 2.35 -8.76
N ILE A 109 -3.02 3.20 -8.64
CA ILE A 109 -2.89 4.47 -7.90
C ILE A 109 -2.58 4.23 -6.43
N ILE A 110 -3.32 3.34 -5.76
CA ILE A 110 -3.10 3.01 -4.34
C ILE A 110 -1.70 2.44 -4.14
N TYR A 111 -1.26 1.55 -5.02
CA TYR A 111 0.07 0.96 -4.99
C TYR A 111 1.18 2.01 -5.15
N ALA A 112 1.08 2.90 -6.15
CA ALA A 112 2.04 3.98 -6.37
C ALA A 112 2.08 4.96 -5.18
N MET A 113 0.91 5.36 -4.67
CA MET A 113 0.82 6.23 -3.49
C MET A 113 1.39 5.59 -2.23
N ASN A 114 1.33 4.26 -2.11
CA ASN A 114 1.95 3.55 -1.02
C ASN A 114 3.50 3.63 -1.07
N ILE A 115 4.10 3.49 -2.25
CA ILE A 115 5.56 3.62 -2.43
C ILE A 115 5.99 5.07 -2.12
N ILE A 116 5.27 6.05 -2.66
CA ILE A 116 5.51 7.48 -2.37
C ILE A 116 5.41 7.76 -0.87
N ARG A 117 4.40 7.21 -0.19
CA ARG A 117 4.20 7.31 1.25
C ARG A 117 5.40 6.79 2.03
N ILE A 118 5.93 5.61 1.67
CA ILE A 118 7.10 5.02 2.33
C ILE A 118 8.33 5.93 2.13
N ALA A 119 8.53 6.44 0.92
CA ALA A 119 9.65 7.34 0.62
C ALA A 119 9.55 8.66 1.40
N ILE A 120 8.40 9.31 1.42
CA ILE A 120 8.15 10.54 2.20
C ILE A 120 8.42 10.29 3.69
N LEU A 121 7.93 9.16 4.22
CA LEU A 121 8.13 8.82 5.62
C LEU A 121 9.60 8.60 5.94
N ALA A 122 10.32 7.83 5.11
CA ALA A 122 11.73 7.53 5.31
C ALA A 122 12.59 8.81 5.28
N ILE A 123 12.42 9.64 4.26
CA ILE A 123 13.14 10.91 4.14
C ILE A 123 12.74 11.86 5.29
N GLY A 124 11.46 11.95 5.61
CA GLY A 124 10.96 12.80 6.69
C GLY A 124 11.51 12.40 8.07
N ILE A 125 11.60 11.10 8.38
CA ILE A 125 12.19 10.62 9.63
C ILE A 125 13.70 10.88 9.66
N TYR A 126 14.39 10.72 8.53
CA TYR A 126 15.82 10.98 8.42
C TYR A 126 16.15 12.45 8.67
N GLU A 127 15.45 13.36 7.99
CA GLU A 127 15.69 14.81 8.09
C GLU A 127 15.14 15.41 9.40
N TYR A 128 14.03 14.88 9.90
CA TYR A 128 13.30 15.42 11.06
C TYR A 128 12.98 14.34 12.10
N PRO A 129 13.97 13.74 12.76
CA PRO A 129 13.74 12.63 13.70
C PRO A 129 12.83 12.99 14.88
N GLY A 130 12.77 14.27 15.27
CA GLY A 130 11.86 14.75 16.32
C GLY A 130 10.37 14.71 15.95
N TYR A 131 10.03 14.55 14.66
CA TYR A 131 8.64 14.48 14.17
C TYR A 131 8.21 13.07 13.79
N THR A 132 8.97 12.03 14.14
CA THR A 132 8.70 10.64 13.79
C THR A 132 7.30 10.20 14.16
N ASP A 133 6.83 10.49 15.38
CA ASP A 133 5.49 10.12 15.83
C ASP A 133 4.40 10.83 15.04
N PHE A 134 4.56 12.10 14.72
CA PHE A 134 3.63 12.86 13.90
C PHE A 134 3.57 12.33 12.46
N LEU A 135 4.71 12.08 11.85
CA LEU A 135 4.82 11.54 10.50
C LEU A 135 4.15 10.16 10.42
N HIS A 136 4.43 9.31 11.40
CA HIS A 136 3.90 7.94 11.40
C HIS A 136 2.41 7.87 11.77
N SER A 137 1.95 8.68 12.73
CA SER A 137 0.58 8.59 13.26
C SER A 137 -0.43 9.42 12.47
N ILE A 138 -0.01 10.47 11.78
CA ILE A 138 -0.91 11.38 11.07
C ILE A 138 -0.65 11.36 9.56
N ILE A 139 0.56 11.69 9.12
CA ILE A 139 0.86 11.83 7.69
C ILE A 139 0.73 10.50 6.96
N PHE A 140 1.26 9.44 7.55
CA PHE A 140 1.26 8.11 6.97
C PHE A 140 -0.17 7.55 6.72
N PRO A 141 -1.11 7.56 7.69
CA PRO A 141 -2.50 7.17 7.43
C PRO A 141 -3.22 8.13 6.49
N LEU A 142 -2.98 9.44 6.61
CA LEU A 142 -3.65 10.46 5.81
C LEU A 142 -3.41 10.26 4.31
N ILE A 143 -2.18 9.98 3.89
CA ILE A 143 -1.84 9.76 2.47
C ILE A 143 -2.62 8.58 1.92
N ILE A 144 -2.60 7.43 2.59
CA ILE A 144 -3.17 6.21 2.04
C ILE A 144 -4.71 6.19 2.14
N TYR A 145 -5.27 6.51 3.31
CA TYR A 145 -6.73 6.54 3.48
C TYR A 145 -7.37 7.72 2.75
N GLY A 146 -6.68 8.87 2.66
CA GLY A 146 -7.10 10.01 1.84
C GLY A 146 -7.19 9.64 0.36
N THR A 147 -6.19 8.93 -0.16
CA THR A 147 -6.21 8.42 -1.55
C THR A 147 -7.41 7.51 -1.79
N VAL A 148 -7.65 6.54 -0.92
CA VAL A 148 -8.80 5.60 -1.03
C VAL A 148 -10.12 6.36 -0.96
N PHE A 149 -10.23 7.30 -0.03
CA PHE A 149 -11.45 8.10 0.15
C PHE A 149 -11.77 8.93 -1.12
N ILE A 150 -10.77 9.57 -1.72
CA ILE A 150 -10.94 10.31 -2.98
C ILE A 150 -11.40 9.38 -4.11
N LEU A 151 -10.78 8.21 -4.24
CA LEU A 151 -11.18 7.21 -5.22
C LEU A 151 -12.63 6.74 -4.99
N TRP A 152 -13.06 6.53 -3.74
CA TRP A 152 -14.44 6.18 -3.44
C TRP A 152 -15.42 7.28 -3.82
N LEU A 153 -15.11 8.54 -3.53
CA LEU A 153 -15.95 9.68 -3.94
C LEU A 153 -16.11 9.77 -5.46
N ILE A 154 -15.01 9.57 -6.19
CA ILE A 154 -15.03 9.55 -7.66
C ILE A 154 -15.91 8.40 -8.16
N TRP A 155 -15.75 7.19 -7.60
CA TRP A 155 -16.56 6.03 -7.99
C TRP A 155 -18.05 6.24 -7.74
N VAL A 156 -18.44 6.74 -6.57
CA VAL A 156 -19.83 7.01 -6.23
C VAL A 156 -20.43 8.05 -7.17
N ARG A 157 -19.69 9.09 -7.55
CA ARG A 157 -20.15 10.08 -8.55
C ARG A 157 -20.37 9.44 -9.92
N ILE A 158 -19.42 8.64 -10.40
CA ILE A 158 -19.54 7.92 -11.69
C ILE A 158 -20.74 6.97 -11.67
N TYR A 159 -20.95 6.27 -10.57
CA TYR A 159 -22.08 5.35 -10.39
C TYR A 159 -23.42 6.08 -10.36
N SER A 160 -23.53 7.15 -9.57
CA SER A 160 -24.76 7.96 -9.42
C SER A 160 -25.22 8.58 -10.74
N GLN A 161 -24.30 9.14 -11.53
CA GLN A 161 -24.64 9.75 -12.83
C GLN A 161 -25.21 8.74 -13.85
N LYS A 162 -24.93 7.46 -13.72
CA LYS A 162 -25.41 6.42 -14.62
C LYS A 162 -26.76 5.81 -14.24
N HIS A 163 -27.25 6.08 -13.03
CA HIS A 163 -28.52 5.56 -12.54
C HIS A 163 -29.60 6.64 -12.45
N SER A 164 -29.26 7.89 -12.81
CA SER A 164 -30.18 9.04 -12.86
C SER A 164 -30.73 9.35 -14.27
N VAL A 165 -30.64 8.41 -15.21
CA VAL A 165 -31.24 8.49 -16.56
C VAL A 165 -32.20 7.35 -16.79
#